data_39a3b8f7371a9912b445032e9dfcb415
#
_entry.id   39a3b8f7371a9912b445032e9dfcb415
#
_cell.length_a   1.000
_cell.length_b   1.000
_cell.length_c   1.000
_cell.angle_alpha   90.00
_cell.angle_beta   90.00
_cell.angle_gamma   90.00
#
_symmetry.space_group_name_H-M   'P 1'
#
loop_
_entity.id
_entity.type
_entity.pdbx_description
1 polymer ?
#
loop_
_entity_poly.entity_id
_entity_poly.type
_entity_poly.pdbx_seq_one_letter_code
_entity_poly.pdbx_strand_id
1 'polypeptide(L)' 'MDIVLERGSASVAGVEVKAAASVTEADFRGLRKLRDAAGRQFAAGVVLYDGASAVRFGDNLFAIPFRIMWGDP' A
#
# COMPACT_ATOMS: atom_id res chain seq x y z
N MET A 1 0.72 6.57 8.79
CA MET A 1 1.36 7.61 7.96
C MET A 1 1.24 7.24 6.50
N ASP A 2 0.79 8.19 5.71
CA ASP A 2 0.59 7.96 4.28
C ASP A 2 1.68 8.63 3.47
N ILE A 3 2.22 7.90 2.52
CA ILE A 3 3.20 8.42 1.59
C ILE A 3 2.62 8.25 0.19
N VAL A 4 2.60 9.33 -0.57
CA VAL A 4 2.20 9.29 -1.96
C VAL A 4 3.43 9.49 -2.82
N LEU A 5 3.67 8.55 -3.71
CA LEU A 5 4.80 8.57 -4.62
C LEU A 5 4.30 8.81 -6.04
N GLU A 6 4.92 9.75 -6.73
CA GLU A 6 4.58 10.06 -8.11
C GLU A 6 5.79 9.86 -8.99
N ARG A 7 5.58 9.27 -10.15
CA ARG A 7 6.61 9.11 -11.15
C ARG A 7 6.21 9.88 -12.39
N GLY A 8 6.70 11.10 -12.49
CA GLY A 8 6.25 12.01 -13.54
C GLY A 8 4.77 12.33 -13.37
N SER A 9 4.06 12.49 -14.48
CA SER A 9 2.62 12.70 -14.48
C SER A 9 1.83 11.42 -14.74
N ALA A 10 2.50 10.28 -14.89
CA ALA A 10 1.89 9.07 -15.43
C ALA A 10 1.56 8.00 -14.39
N SER A 11 2.18 8.06 -13.21
CA SER A 11 1.99 7.00 -12.21
C SER A 11 1.97 7.56 -10.80
N VAL A 12 1.04 7.03 -10.00
CA VAL A 12 0.90 7.38 -8.58
C VAL A 12 0.86 6.08 -7.79
N ALA A 13 1.61 6.02 -6.72
CA ALA A 13 1.55 4.92 -5.76
C ALA A 13 1.41 5.49 -4.36
N GLY A 14 0.67 4.78 -3.51
CA GLY A 14 0.50 5.15 -2.12
C GLY A 14 1.07 4.10 -1.20
N VAL A 15 1.67 4.54 -0.10
CA VAL A 15 2.18 3.64 0.94
C VAL A 15 1.67 4.11 2.27
N GLU A 16 1.07 3.20 3.02
CA GLU A 16 0.64 3.43 4.38
C GLU A 16 1.37 2.48 5.32
N VAL A 17 1.83 2.98 6.46
CA VAL A 17 2.58 2.18 7.42
C VAL A 17 1.70 1.90 8.63
N LYS A 18 1.60 0.63 9.00
CA LYS A 18 0.82 0.20 10.15
C LYS A 18 1.67 -0.66 11.07
N ALA A 19 1.85 -0.21 12.31
CA ALA A 19 2.64 -0.94 13.30
C ALA A 19 1.78 -2.00 14.01
N ALA A 20 1.27 -2.96 13.26
CA ALA A 20 0.46 -4.05 13.79
C ALA A 20 0.70 -5.31 12.98
N ALA A 21 0.39 -6.45 13.57
CA ALA A 21 0.61 -7.76 12.94
C ALA A 21 -0.52 -8.17 11.98
N SER A 22 -1.60 -7.42 11.95
CA SER A 22 -2.74 -7.74 11.09
C SER A 22 -3.22 -6.49 10.35
N VAL A 23 -3.84 -6.71 9.20
CA VAL A 23 -4.37 -5.66 8.33
C VAL A 23 -5.82 -5.97 8.02
N THR A 24 -6.66 -4.95 8.01
CA THR A 24 -8.08 -5.06 7.69
C THR A 24 -8.42 -4.19 6.49
N GLU A 25 -9.64 -4.36 5.97
CA GLU A 25 -10.14 -3.52 4.88
C GLU A 25 -10.11 -2.03 5.22
N ALA A 26 -10.37 -1.70 6.47
CA ALA A 26 -10.38 -0.30 6.90
C ALA A 26 -9.00 0.36 6.74
N ASP A 27 -7.94 -0.40 6.82
CA ASP A 27 -6.58 0.12 6.68
C ASP A 27 -6.29 0.60 5.25
N PHE A 28 -7.11 0.20 4.29
CA PHE A 28 -6.96 0.59 2.89
C PHE A 28 -7.84 1.77 2.48
N ARG A 29 -8.58 2.37 3.42
CA ARG A 29 -9.52 3.43 3.08
C ARG A 29 -8.86 4.60 2.38
N GLY A 30 -7.73 5.06 2.89
CA GLY A 30 -6.99 6.18 2.27
C GLY A 30 -6.44 5.82 0.90
N LEU A 31 -5.93 4.60 0.77
CA LEU A 31 -5.40 4.12 -0.52
C LEU A 31 -6.50 3.97 -1.57
N ARG A 32 -7.69 3.57 -1.17
CA ARG A 32 -8.82 3.50 -2.10
C ARG A 32 -9.24 4.88 -2.57
N LYS A 33 -9.23 5.88 -1.68
CA LYS A 33 -9.51 7.26 -2.07
C LYS A 33 -8.48 7.76 -3.08
N LEU A 34 -7.21 7.45 -2.84
CA LEU A 34 -6.15 7.82 -3.77
C LEU A 34 -6.36 7.14 -5.12
N ARG A 35 -6.68 5.85 -5.11
CA ARG A 35 -6.94 5.10 -6.35
C ARG A 35 -8.09 5.72 -7.13
N ASP A 36 -9.18 6.06 -6.47
CA ASP A 36 -10.35 6.66 -7.12
C ASP A 36 -10.00 8.03 -7.71
N ALA A 37 -9.19 8.82 -7.01
CA ALA A 37 -8.79 10.14 -7.49
C ALA A 37 -7.80 10.06 -8.65
N ALA A 38 -6.86 9.12 -8.60
CA ALA A 38 -5.82 8.99 -9.61
C ALA A 38 -6.28 8.26 -10.87
N GLY A 39 -7.30 7.40 -10.73
CA GLY A 39 -7.83 6.64 -11.85
C GLY A 39 -6.77 5.76 -12.51
N ARG A 40 -6.61 5.91 -13.82
CA ARG A 40 -5.67 5.09 -14.57
C ARG A 40 -4.21 5.35 -14.21
N GLN A 41 -3.93 6.45 -13.52
CA GLN A 41 -2.57 6.77 -13.09
C GLN A 41 -2.19 6.03 -11.82
N PHE A 42 -3.13 5.36 -11.15
CA PHE A 42 -2.85 4.62 -9.93
C PHE A 42 -2.11 3.33 -10.24
N ALA A 43 -0.86 3.25 -9.79
CA ALA A 43 -0.04 2.07 -10.03
C ALA A 43 -0.26 1.01 -8.94
N ALA A 44 -0.21 1.41 -7.69
CA ALA A 44 -0.37 0.49 -6.57
C ALA A 44 -0.58 1.23 -5.25
N GLY A 45 -1.22 0.55 -4.31
CA GLY A 45 -1.31 0.99 -2.93
C GLY A 45 -0.86 -0.13 -2.00
N VAL A 46 0.00 0.20 -1.06
CA VAL A 46 0.60 -0.79 -0.17
C VAL A 46 0.42 -0.37 1.28
N VAL A 47 -0.03 -1.29 2.11
CA VAL A 47 0.05 -1.15 3.56
C VAL A 47 1.24 -1.98 4.01
N LEU A 48 2.26 -1.30 4.55
CA LEU A 48 3.40 -1.98 5.16
C LEU A 48 3.04 -2.27 6.62
N TYR A 49 3.17 -3.51 7.03
CA TYR A 49 2.75 -3.92 8.37
C TYR A 49 3.71 -4.94 8.98
N ASP A 50 3.51 -5.23 10.25
CA ASP A 50 4.38 -6.15 11.00
C ASP A 50 3.80 -7.57 10.98
N GLY A 51 3.60 -8.09 9.78
CA GLY A 51 3.01 -9.40 9.60
C GLY A 51 3.95 -10.39 8.94
N ALA A 52 3.41 -11.56 8.64
CA ALA A 52 4.20 -12.67 8.11
C ALA A 52 4.07 -12.85 6.61
N SER A 53 2.96 -12.42 6.02
CA SER A 53 2.62 -12.75 4.64
C SER A 53 2.21 -11.54 3.83
N ALA A 54 2.57 -11.55 2.55
CA ALA A 54 2.04 -10.58 1.59
C ALA A 54 0.64 -11.04 1.17
N VAL A 55 -0.32 -10.12 1.21
CA VAL A 55 -1.72 -10.40 0.91
C VAL A 55 -2.27 -9.35 -0.03
N ARG A 56 -3.00 -9.78 -1.05
CA ARG A 56 -3.70 -8.87 -1.95
C ARG A 56 -5.06 -8.51 -1.37
N PHE A 57 -5.36 -7.21 -1.30
CA PHE A 57 -6.63 -6.70 -0.78
C PHE A 57 -7.54 -6.09 -1.84
N GLY A 58 -7.21 -6.24 -3.10
CA GLY A 58 -8.00 -5.71 -4.21
C GLY A 58 -7.12 -5.40 -5.39
N ASP A 59 -7.68 -4.73 -6.40
CA ASP A 59 -6.94 -4.36 -7.59
C ASP A 59 -5.84 -3.36 -7.22
N ASN A 60 -4.60 -3.78 -7.39
CA ASN A 60 -3.42 -2.98 -7.10
C ASN A 60 -3.32 -2.53 -5.63
N LEU A 61 -3.92 -3.30 -4.71
CA LEU A 61 -3.85 -3.04 -3.27
C LEU A 61 -3.25 -4.25 -2.56
N PHE A 62 -2.19 -4.01 -1.80
CA PHE A 62 -1.43 -5.08 -1.16
C PHE A 62 -1.07 -4.74 0.27
N ALA A 63 -1.08 -5.74 1.13
CA ALA A 63 -0.46 -5.67 2.45
C ALA A 63 0.88 -6.41 2.36
N ILE A 64 1.97 -5.75 2.75
CA ILE A 64 3.32 -6.30 2.63
C ILE A 64 4.04 -6.17 3.97
N PRO A 65 4.60 -7.26 4.48
CA PRO A 65 5.40 -7.19 5.71
C PRO A 65 6.62 -6.30 5.57
N PHE A 66 6.95 -5.58 6.63
CA PHE A 66 8.15 -4.73 6.67
C PHE A 66 9.40 -5.48 6.21
N ARG A 67 9.58 -6.70 6.69
CA ARG A 67 10.82 -7.44 6.42
C ARG A 67 11.01 -7.81 4.96
N ILE A 68 9.92 -7.90 4.20
CA ILE A 68 10.03 -8.13 2.75
C ILE A 68 10.63 -6.89 2.09
N MET A 69 10.21 -5.70 2.52
CA MET A 69 10.69 -4.44 1.96
C MET A 69 12.18 -4.22 2.25
N TRP A 70 12.64 -4.53 3.48
CA TRP A 70 14.01 -4.30 3.89
C TRP A 70 14.91 -5.51 3.76
N GLY A 71 14.34 -6.63 3.38
CA GLY A 71 15.07 -7.88 3.31
C GLY A 71 15.23 -8.51 4.68
N ASP A 72 15.33 -9.83 4.67
CA ASP A 72 15.59 -10.61 5.87
C ASP A 72 17.07 -10.96 5.86
N PRO A 73 17.80 -10.68 6.94
CA PRO A 73 19.22 -11.04 6.98
C PRO A 73 19.43 -12.56 6.96
#